data_3f4cb2e4a5b70319f566e22360c43139
#
_entry.id   3f4cb2e4a5b70319f566e22360c43139
#
_cell.length_a   1.000
_cell.length_b   1.000
_cell.length_c   1.000
_cell.angle_alpha   90.00
_cell.angle_beta   90.00
_cell.angle_gamma   90.00
#
_symmetry.space_group_name_H-M   'P 1'
#
loop_
_entity.id
_entity.type
_entity.pdbx_description
1 polymer ?
#
loop_
_entity_poly.entity_id
_entity_poly.type
_entity_poly.pdbx_seq_one_letter_code
_entity_poly.pdbx_strand_id
1 'polypeptide(L)' 'MISLKEIVIVVASATAIIAVGYVSLIGTIILTA' A
#
# COMPACT_ATOMS: atom_id res chain seq x y z
N MET A 1 -7.40 -24.49 -0.45
CA MET A 1 -6.08 -24.13 -0.99
C MET A 1 -6.13 -22.80 -1.69
N ILE A 2 -5.18 -21.92 -1.38
CA ILE A 2 -5.10 -20.60 -2.01
C ILE A 2 -4.40 -20.74 -3.35
N SER A 3 -4.97 -20.22 -4.42
CA SER A 3 -4.36 -20.27 -5.73
C SER A 3 -3.29 -19.18 -5.85
N LEU A 4 -2.35 -19.36 -6.78
CA LEU A 4 -1.32 -18.34 -7.05
C LEU A 4 -1.95 -17.00 -7.41
N LYS A 5 -3.06 -17.03 -8.12
CA LYS A 5 -3.78 -15.82 -8.51
C LYS A 5 -4.27 -15.05 -7.28
N GLU A 6 -4.80 -15.76 -6.30
CA GLU A 6 -5.27 -15.13 -5.06
C GLU A 6 -4.12 -14.53 -4.26
N ILE A 7 -2.99 -15.22 -4.21
CA ILE A 7 -1.80 -14.72 -3.52
C ILE A 7 -1.33 -13.41 -4.17
N VAL A 8 -1.29 -13.34 -5.48
CA VAL A 8 -0.89 -12.14 -6.22
C VAL A 8 -1.83 -10.98 -5.90
N ILE A 9 -3.13 -11.21 -5.87
CA ILE A 9 -4.11 -10.18 -5.58
C ILE A 9 -3.93 -9.66 -4.15
N VAL A 10 -3.76 -10.53 -3.17
CA VAL A 10 -3.56 -10.14 -1.77
C VAL A 10 -2.28 -9.34 -1.60
N VAL A 11 -1.18 -9.78 -2.18
CA VAL A 11 0.10 -9.08 -2.10
C VAL A 11 0.01 -7.71 -2.78
N ALA A 12 -0.59 -7.63 -3.94
CA ALA A 12 -0.77 -6.37 -4.65
C ALA A 12 -1.61 -5.38 -3.85
N SER A 13 -2.70 -5.85 -3.24
CA SER A 13 -3.56 -5.02 -2.40
C SER A 13 -2.82 -4.49 -1.17
N ALA A 14 -2.08 -5.34 -0.49
CA ALA A 14 -1.29 -4.95 0.68
C ALA A 14 -0.25 -3.90 0.31
N THR A 15 0.45 -4.10 -0.79
CA THR A 15 1.46 -3.16 -1.28
C THR A 15 0.83 -1.80 -1.60
N ALA A 16 -0.33 -1.79 -2.25
CA ALA A 16 -1.02 -0.56 -2.59
C ALA A 16 -1.43 0.22 -1.34
N ILE A 17 -1.96 -0.47 -0.32
CA ILE A 17 -2.37 0.17 0.93
C ILE A 17 -1.16 0.79 1.63
N ILE A 18 -0.05 0.07 1.71
CA ILE A 18 1.18 0.57 2.33
C ILE A 18 1.71 1.78 1.56
N ALA A 19 1.72 1.73 0.24
CA ALA A 19 2.19 2.83 -0.60
C ALA A 19 1.36 4.10 -0.39
N VAL A 20 0.04 3.97 -0.37
CA VAL A 20 -0.86 5.11 -0.14
C VAL A 20 -0.64 5.72 1.24
N GLY A 21 -0.52 4.89 2.27
CA GLY A 21 -0.26 5.36 3.63
C GLY A 21 1.08 6.07 3.74
N TYR A 22 2.11 5.54 3.12
CA TYR A 22 3.44 6.14 3.12
C TYR A 22 3.45 7.50 2.43
N VAL A 23 2.86 7.59 1.24
CA VAL A 23 2.79 8.85 0.49
C VAL A 23 1.97 9.88 1.26
N SER A 24 0.89 9.48 1.90
CA SER A 24 0.06 10.37 2.71
C SER A 24 0.85 10.96 3.87
N LEU A 25 1.65 10.16 4.56
CA LEU A 25 2.50 10.64 5.65
C LEU A 25 3.54 11.64 5.15
N ILE A 26 4.19 11.36 4.05
CA ILE A 26 5.19 12.25 3.46
C ILE A 26 4.52 13.57 3.05
N GLY A 27 3.37 13.50 2.41
CA GLY A 27 2.62 14.69 2.00
C GLY A 27 2.23 15.56 3.18
N THR A 28 1.78 14.96 4.28
CA THR A 28 1.42 15.68 5.50
C THR A 28 2.63 16.40 6.09
N ILE A 29 3.77 15.73 6.14
CA ILE A 29 5.01 16.32 6.67
C ILE A 29 5.43 17.53 5.82
N ILE A 30 5.39 17.40 4.51
CA ILE A 30 5.75 18.48 3.58
C ILE A 30 4.83 19.67 3.76
N LEU A 31 3.53 19.45 3.89
CA LEU A 31 2.55 20.54 4.06
C LEU A 31 2.69 21.23 5.41
N THR A 32 3.09 20.50 6.45
CA THR A 32 3.20 21.04 7.81
C THR A 32 4.58 21.64 8.08
N ALA A 33 5.58 21.08 7.43
CA ALA A 33 6.95 21.58 7.58
C ALA A 33 7.21 22.71 6.60
#